data_00b2233258b2aa7035e117e239488b86
#
_entry.id   00b2233258b2aa7035e117e239488b86
#
_cell.length_a   1.000
_cell.length_b   1.000
_cell.length_c   1.000
_cell.angle_alpha   90.00
_cell.angle_beta   90.00
_cell.angle_gamma   90.00
#
_symmetry.space_group_name_H-M   'P 1'
#
loop_
_entity.id
_entity.type
_entity.pdbx_description
1 polymer ?
#
loop_
_entity_poly.entity_id
_entity_poly.type
_entity_poly.pdbx_seq_one_letter_code
_entity_poly.pdbx_strand_id
1 'polypeptide(L)'
;MSRLKWDQLGERLAETGVDQGVLYPFETTAFGDGVAWNGLTSVNEAPTGGEPSPFYADNRKYLELMSEEEFAGTIGCYTYPDEFQACVGEVEIAPGMVIGQQTHKMFGFSYRTKIVSDVNGIDHGFKIHLVYNALAGVSARDHTTMNESPELEEISFDFTTTKVDVTNGKPTSHLVLDSTKFTEVTMPKLEAIMDILYGKDAIPAEGENPEVPAVAPKLLMPDEIVALLTA
;
A
#
# COMPACT_ATOMS: atom_id res chain seq x y z
N MET A 1 0.53 -32.62 -26.08
CA MET A 1 0.89 -31.26 -25.62
C MET A 1 0.53 -30.29 -26.74
N SER A 2 -0.23 -29.25 -26.45
CA SER A 2 -0.56 -28.21 -27.43
C SER A 2 0.61 -27.20 -27.52
N ARG A 3 0.81 -26.64 -28.71
CA ARG A 3 1.80 -25.55 -28.91
C ARG A 3 1.36 -24.33 -28.10
N LEU A 4 2.32 -23.64 -27.46
CA LEU A 4 2.08 -22.38 -26.79
C LEU A 4 1.53 -21.34 -27.77
N LYS A 5 0.61 -20.52 -27.30
CA LYS A 5 0.04 -19.38 -28.03
C LYS A 5 0.22 -18.14 -27.17
N TRP A 6 0.46 -17.00 -27.80
CA TRP A 6 0.71 -15.72 -27.16
C TRP A 6 -0.31 -14.70 -27.62
N ASP A 7 -0.52 -13.67 -26.82
CA ASP A 7 -1.30 -12.49 -27.16
C ASP A 7 -2.74 -12.77 -27.63
N GLN A 8 -3.37 -13.81 -27.06
CA GLN A 8 -4.76 -14.09 -27.38
C GLN A 8 -5.68 -13.03 -26.80
N LEU A 9 -6.83 -12.85 -27.43
CA LEU A 9 -7.87 -11.95 -26.95
C LEU A 9 -8.32 -12.37 -25.54
N GLY A 10 -8.33 -11.43 -24.58
CA GLY A 10 -8.63 -11.67 -23.17
C GLY A 10 -7.42 -12.05 -22.32
N GLU A 11 -6.24 -12.26 -22.89
CA GLU A 11 -5.00 -12.58 -22.17
C GLU A 11 -4.05 -11.37 -22.04
N ARG A 12 -4.37 -10.25 -22.67
CA ARG A 12 -3.56 -9.03 -22.63
C ARG A 12 -3.97 -8.19 -21.43
N LEU A 13 -3.19 -8.34 -20.36
CA LEU A 13 -3.42 -7.64 -19.09
C LEU A 13 -2.32 -6.62 -18.84
N ALA A 14 -2.69 -5.49 -18.28
CA ALA A 14 -1.74 -4.48 -17.79
C ALA A 14 -2.25 -3.91 -16.47
N GLU A 15 -1.33 -3.45 -15.63
CA GLU A 15 -1.62 -2.75 -14.39
C GLU A 15 -1.43 -1.25 -14.60
N THR A 16 -2.35 -0.44 -14.09
CA THR A 16 -2.32 1.01 -14.24
C THR A 16 -3.10 1.72 -13.15
N GLY A 17 -2.80 3.00 -12.98
CA GLY A 17 -3.50 3.88 -12.05
C GLY A 17 -3.18 3.55 -10.59
N VAL A 18 -3.41 4.52 -9.74
CA VAL A 18 -3.37 4.39 -8.29
C VAL A 18 -4.56 5.15 -7.70
N ASP A 19 -5.28 4.53 -6.80
CA ASP A 19 -6.40 5.14 -6.10
C ASP A 19 -6.59 4.52 -4.70
N GLN A 20 -7.59 5.03 -3.95
CA GLN A 20 -7.98 4.53 -2.64
C GLN A 20 -6.80 4.37 -1.66
N GLY A 21 -5.89 5.36 -1.64
CA GLY A 21 -4.83 5.42 -0.65
C GLY A 21 -5.38 5.58 0.75
N VAL A 22 -4.86 4.82 1.70
CA VAL A 22 -5.18 4.94 3.13
C VAL A 22 -3.91 4.96 3.95
N LEU A 23 -3.77 5.96 4.80
CA LEU A 23 -2.74 6.06 5.81
C LEU A 23 -3.22 5.40 7.10
N TYR A 24 -2.37 4.60 7.73
CA TYR A 24 -2.59 4.04 9.07
C TYR A 24 -1.44 4.51 9.97
N PRO A 25 -1.63 5.58 10.74
CA PRO A 25 -0.59 6.09 11.63
C PRO A 25 -0.21 5.02 12.66
N PHE A 26 1.09 4.87 12.95
CA PHE A 26 1.52 3.99 14.03
C PHE A 26 1.45 4.73 15.36
N GLU A 27 0.63 4.23 16.25
CA GLU A 27 0.52 4.73 17.62
C GLU A 27 1.61 4.09 18.50
N THR A 28 1.36 3.92 19.77
CA THR A 28 2.37 3.45 20.72
C THR A 28 2.74 1.97 20.50
N THR A 29 1.80 1.12 20.12
CA THR A 29 1.98 -0.35 20.02
C THR A 29 1.31 -0.98 18.81
N ALA A 30 0.46 -0.26 18.08
CA ALA A 30 -0.32 -0.76 16.95
C ALA A 30 -0.60 0.38 15.97
N PHE A 31 -1.08 0.02 14.79
CA PHE A 31 -1.62 0.98 13.84
C PHE A 31 -2.95 1.52 14.36
N GLY A 32 -3.13 2.83 14.28
CA GLY A 32 -4.38 3.51 14.56
C GLY A 32 -5.40 3.37 13.43
N ASP A 33 -6.49 4.11 13.55
CA ASP A 33 -7.54 4.12 12.54
C ASP A 33 -7.01 4.67 11.20
N GLY A 34 -7.49 4.09 10.11
CA GLY A 34 -7.11 4.49 8.76
C GLY A 34 -7.67 5.87 8.39
N VAL A 35 -6.87 6.66 7.71
CA VAL A 35 -7.24 7.98 7.19
C VAL A 35 -7.10 7.98 5.68
N ALA A 36 -8.13 8.44 4.97
CA ALA A 36 -8.10 8.49 3.51
C ALA A 36 -7.02 9.47 2.99
N TRP A 37 -6.16 8.98 2.11
CA TRP A 37 -5.16 9.80 1.44
C TRP A 37 -5.70 10.32 0.12
N ASN A 38 -6.14 11.57 0.10
CA ASN A 38 -6.60 12.25 -1.09
C ASN A 38 -5.42 12.85 -1.87
N GLY A 39 -5.57 12.99 -3.19
CA GLY A 39 -4.56 13.62 -4.04
C GLY A 39 -3.34 12.76 -4.34
N LEU A 40 -3.42 11.45 -4.17
CA LEU A 40 -2.39 10.50 -4.55
C LEU A 40 -2.21 10.50 -6.08
N THR A 41 -0.99 10.68 -6.55
CA THR A 41 -0.66 10.72 -7.98
C THR A 41 0.08 9.47 -8.42
N SER A 42 1.00 8.98 -7.59
CA SER A 42 1.82 7.81 -7.90
C SER A 42 2.27 7.08 -6.63
N VAL A 43 2.50 5.80 -6.76
CA VAL A 43 3.29 4.99 -5.81
C VAL A 43 4.31 4.23 -6.63
N ASN A 44 5.58 4.51 -6.40
CA ASN A 44 6.68 3.82 -7.07
C ASN A 44 7.31 2.84 -6.08
N GLU A 45 7.21 1.55 -6.38
CA GLU A 45 7.86 0.49 -5.62
C GLU A 45 9.31 0.36 -6.08
N ALA A 46 10.25 0.54 -5.18
CA ALA A 46 11.70 0.50 -5.45
C ALA A 46 12.42 -0.34 -4.40
N PRO A 47 12.20 -1.69 -4.38
CA PRO A 47 12.87 -2.57 -3.43
C PRO A 47 14.39 -2.49 -3.61
N THR A 48 15.11 -2.61 -2.51
CA THR A 48 16.59 -2.58 -2.45
C THR A 48 17.12 -3.88 -1.86
N GLY A 49 18.40 -4.17 -2.05
CA GLY A 49 18.99 -5.44 -1.64
C GLY A 49 18.67 -6.58 -2.63
N GLY A 50 18.68 -7.81 -2.15
CA GLY A 50 18.43 -8.98 -2.99
C GLY A 50 19.56 -9.26 -4.00
N GLU A 51 20.73 -8.63 -3.87
CA GLU A 51 21.83 -8.83 -4.81
C GLU A 51 22.63 -10.09 -4.50
N PRO A 52 22.95 -10.90 -5.53
CA PRO A 52 23.76 -12.09 -5.36
C PRO A 52 25.24 -11.74 -5.16
N SER A 53 25.82 -12.20 -4.06
CA SER A 53 27.25 -12.07 -3.77
C SER A 53 27.96 -13.40 -4.02
N PRO A 54 28.80 -13.53 -5.06
CA PRO A 54 29.52 -14.76 -5.36
C PRO A 54 30.80 -14.89 -4.51
N PHE A 55 31.04 -16.07 -4.00
CA PHE A 55 32.25 -16.45 -3.29
C PHE A 55 33.02 -17.47 -4.15
N TYR A 56 34.35 -17.30 -4.22
CA TYR A 56 35.20 -18.09 -5.05
C TYR A 56 36.17 -18.94 -4.21
N ALA A 57 36.34 -20.20 -4.57
CA ALA A 57 37.34 -21.11 -4.05
C ALA A 57 37.85 -21.99 -5.20
N ASP A 58 39.09 -22.46 -5.13
CA ASP A 58 39.75 -23.28 -6.17
C ASP A 58 39.62 -22.70 -7.59
N ASN A 59 39.73 -21.38 -7.73
CA ASN A 59 39.62 -20.60 -8.97
C ASN A 59 38.27 -20.75 -9.71
N ARG A 60 37.19 -21.07 -8.98
CA ARG A 60 35.83 -21.14 -9.52
C ARG A 60 34.80 -20.60 -8.51
N LYS A 61 33.63 -20.23 -9.00
CA LYS A 61 32.51 -19.82 -8.14
C LYS A 61 32.10 -21.01 -7.25
N TYR A 62 32.32 -20.89 -5.96
CA TYR A 62 32.05 -21.93 -4.97
C TYR A 62 30.65 -21.83 -4.37
N LEU A 63 30.21 -20.60 -4.05
CA LEU A 63 28.92 -20.32 -3.42
C LEU A 63 28.41 -18.96 -3.91
N GLU A 64 27.11 -18.78 -3.92
CA GLU A 64 26.45 -17.49 -4.14
C GLU A 64 25.42 -17.29 -3.03
N LEU A 65 25.53 -16.19 -2.32
CA LEU A 65 24.57 -15.77 -1.30
C LEU A 65 23.81 -14.55 -1.80
N MET A 66 22.50 -14.56 -1.59
CA MET A 66 21.67 -13.37 -1.82
C MET A 66 21.57 -12.58 -0.53
N SER A 67 21.77 -11.27 -0.61
CA SER A 67 21.46 -10.34 0.48
C SER A 67 19.95 -10.32 0.73
N GLU A 68 19.56 -9.83 1.89
CA GLU A 68 18.16 -9.66 2.22
C GLU A 68 17.55 -8.51 1.41
N GLU A 69 16.36 -8.72 0.89
CA GLU A 69 15.60 -7.68 0.19
C GLU A 69 14.85 -6.81 1.20
N GLU A 70 14.91 -5.49 1.00
CA GLU A 70 14.15 -4.50 1.75
C GLU A 70 13.18 -3.82 0.79
N PHE A 71 11.92 -3.78 1.16
CA PHE A 71 10.91 -3.06 0.40
C PHE A 71 11.01 -1.56 0.70
N ALA A 72 11.08 -0.77 -0.34
CA ALA A 72 11.13 0.68 -0.28
C ALA A 72 10.37 1.27 -1.45
N GLY A 73 10.10 2.56 -1.43
CA GLY A 73 9.40 3.22 -2.51
C GLY A 73 9.25 4.72 -2.32
N THR A 74 8.51 5.32 -3.22
CA THR A 74 8.19 6.76 -3.21
C THR A 74 6.68 6.94 -3.40
N ILE A 75 6.06 7.77 -2.55
CA ILE A 75 4.66 8.18 -2.66
C ILE A 75 4.64 9.57 -3.27
N GLY A 76 4.01 9.74 -4.44
CA GLY A 76 3.73 11.02 -5.07
C GLY A 76 2.30 11.48 -4.77
N CYS A 77 2.11 12.75 -4.42
CA CYS A 77 0.80 13.30 -4.13
C CYS A 77 0.76 14.83 -4.30
N TYR A 78 -0.43 15.37 -4.47
CA TYR A 78 -0.65 16.82 -4.40
C TYR A 78 -0.97 17.30 -2.99
N THR A 79 -1.47 16.42 -2.13
CA THR A 79 -1.78 16.71 -0.73
C THR A 79 -1.66 15.43 0.10
N TYR A 80 -1.57 15.57 1.41
CA TYR A 80 -1.53 14.46 2.35
C TYR A 80 -2.40 14.78 3.57
N PRO A 81 -2.89 13.77 4.30
CA PRO A 81 -3.69 13.96 5.50
C PRO A 81 -2.85 14.55 6.65
N ASP A 82 -3.49 15.30 7.54
CA ASP A 82 -2.81 15.96 8.66
C ASP A 82 -2.09 14.97 9.58
N GLU A 83 -2.61 13.75 9.71
CA GLU A 83 -2.01 12.68 10.51
C GLU A 83 -0.64 12.24 9.95
N PHE A 84 -0.38 12.48 8.65
CA PHE A 84 0.91 12.17 8.03
C PHE A 84 2.02 13.15 8.43
N GLN A 85 1.68 14.35 8.94
CA GLN A 85 2.67 15.33 9.43
C GLN A 85 3.63 14.69 10.44
N ALA A 86 3.09 13.90 11.37
CA ALA A 86 3.92 13.20 12.36
C ALA A 86 4.86 12.15 11.73
N CYS A 87 4.53 11.62 10.56
CA CYS A 87 5.36 10.65 9.84
C CYS A 87 6.54 11.32 9.13
N VAL A 88 6.41 12.58 8.75
CA VAL A 88 7.48 13.40 8.12
C VAL A 88 8.21 14.32 9.10
N GLY A 89 8.00 14.12 10.41
CA GLY A 89 8.67 14.90 11.44
C GLY A 89 8.16 16.34 11.57
N GLU A 90 6.88 16.54 11.32
CA GLU A 90 6.15 17.79 11.55
C GLU A 90 5.20 17.63 12.74
N VAL A 91 5.10 18.65 13.60
CA VAL A 91 4.22 18.65 14.77
C VAL A 91 3.51 19.99 14.90
N GLU A 92 2.22 19.98 15.02
CA GLU A 92 1.43 21.17 15.33
C GLU A 92 1.53 21.48 16.83
N ILE A 93 2.03 22.67 17.17
CA ILE A 93 2.19 23.15 18.57
C ILE A 93 1.14 24.19 18.97
N ALA A 94 0.48 24.78 18.00
CA ALA A 94 -0.67 25.67 18.19
C ALA A 94 -1.49 25.63 16.90
N PRO A 95 -2.80 25.97 16.93
CA PRO A 95 -3.66 25.94 15.74
C PRO A 95 -3.04 26.67 14.56
N GLY A 96 -2.71 25.92 13.50
CA GLY A 96 -2.07 26.40 12.27
C GLY A 96 -0.58 26.69 12.39
N MET A 97 0.08 26.35 13.51
CA MET A 97 1.54 26.50 13.69
C MET A 97 2.23 25.14 13.73
N VAL A 98 2.83 24.76 12.65
CA VAL A 98 3.55 23.49 12.50
C VAL A 98 5.07 23.74 12.57
N ILE A 99 5.77 22.91 13.34
CA ILE A 99 7.24 22.89 13.41
C ILE A 99 7.76 21.60 12.80
N GLY A 100 8.81 21.70 12.03
CA GLY A 100 9.53 20.58 11.43
C GLY A 100 10.68 20.06 12.28
N GLN A 101 11.45 19.11 11.73
CA GLN A 101 12.65 18.51 12.33
C GLN A 101 12.37 17.75 13.64
N GLN A 102 11.18 17.18 13.75
CA GLN A 102 10.77 16.35 14.87
C GLN A 102 11.02 14.87 14.56
N THR A 103 10.81 14.00 15.53
CA THR A 103 10.97 12.55 15.35
C THR A 103 9.91 12.03 14.39
N HIS A 104 10.33 11.33 13.33
CA HIS A 104 9.43 10.67 12.39
C HIS A 104 8.74 9.48 13.05
N LYS A 105 7.45 9.33 12.80
CA LYS A 105 6.68 8.15 13.21
C LYS A 105 6.55 7.17 12.06
N MET A 106 6.53 5.89 12.39
CA MET A 106 6.18 4.85 11.44
C MET A 106 4.71 4.95 11.05
N PHE A 107 4.38 4.39 9.89
CA PHE A 107 3.01 4.29 9.41
C PHE A 107 2.82 3.00 8.61
N GLY A 108 1.55 2.60 8.46
CA GLY A 108 1.12 1.66 7.45
C GLY A 108 0.47 2.41 6.30
N PHE A 109 0.47 1.82 5.14
CA PHE A 109 -0.11 2.43 3.95
C PHE A 109 -0.79 1.37 3.10
N SER A 110 -1.96 1.65 2.58
CA SER A 110 -2.58 0.82 1.55
C SER A 110 -2.97 1.67 0.35
N TYR A 111 -2.91 1.08 -0.82
CA TYR A 111 -3.37 1.69 -2.07
C TYR A 111 -3.87 0.62 -3.02
N ARG A 112 -4.64 1.04 -4.01
CA ARG A 112 -5.19 0.15 -5.01
C ARG A 112 -4.68 0.54 -6.39
N THR A 113 -4.33 -0.47 -7.19
CA THR A 113 -4.06 -0.34 -8.63
C THR A 113 -5.13 -1.06 -9.43
N LYS A 114 -5.37 -0.66 -10.66
CA LYS A 114 -6.36 -1.27 -11.57
C LYS A 114 -5.68 -2.23 -12.53
N ILE A 115 -6.33 -3.35 -12.80
CA ILE A 115 -5.94 -4.29 -13.84
C ILE A 115 -6.84 -4.05 -15.04
N VAL A 116 -6.23 -3.72 -16.17
CA VAL A 116 -6.92 -3.51 -17.44
C VAL A 116 -6.75 -4.70 -18.36
N SER A 117 -7.75 -4.99 -19.18
CA SER A 117 -7.66 -6.01 -20.22
C SER A 117 -8.13 -5.46 -21.57
N ASP A 118 -7.75 -6.14 -22.63
CA ASP A 118 -8.17 -5.82 -24.00
C ASP A 118 -9.66 -6.10 -24.27
N VAL A 119 -10.35 -6.83 -23.38
CA VAL A 119 -11.79 -7.13 -23.47
C VAL A 119 -12.61 -6.25 -22.56
N ASN A 120 -12.24 -6.17 -21.27
CA ASN A 120 -13.05 -5.50 -20.23
C ASN A 120 -12.56 -4.06 -19.96
N GLY A 121 -11.51 -3.59 -20.64
CA GLY A 121 -10.93 -2.27 -20.38
C GLY A 121 -10.43 -2.15 -18.94
N ILE A 122 -10.73 -1.01 -18.31
CA ILE A 122 -10.26 -0.66 -16.94
C ILE A 122 -11.04 -1.36 -15.82
N ASP A 123 -12.13 -2.05 -16.15
CA ASP A 123 -13.01 -2.70 -15.17
C ASP A 123 -12.73 -4.20 -15.05
N HIS A 124 -11.59 -4.68 -15.53
CA HIS A 124 -11.23 -6.10 -15.45
C HIS A 124 -10.96 -6.56 -14.02
N GLY A 125 -10.28 -5.76 -13.22
CA GLY A 125 -9.96 -6.09 -11.84
C GLY A 125 -9.08 -5.03 -11.17
N PHE A 126 -8.63 -5.35 -9.96
CA PHE A 126 -7.77 -4.47 -9.19
C PHE A 126 -6.85 -5.28 -8.27
N LYS A 127 -5.78 -4.63 -7.83
CA LYS A 127 -4.92 -5.12 -6.74
C LYS A 127 -4.96 -4.16 -5.57
N ILE A 128 -4.95 -4.70 -4.37
CA ILE A 128 -4.79 -3.93 -3.13
C ILE A 128 -3.38 -4.23 -2.62
N HIS A 129 -2.60 -3.19 -2.44
CA HIS A 129 -1.27 -3.23 -1.90
C HIS A 129 -1.31 -2.78 -0.44
N LEU A 130 -0.67 -3.53 0.44
CA LEU A 130 -0.56 -3.24 1.86
C LEU A 130 0.93 -3.12 2.21
N VAL A 131 1.32 -2.00 2.77
CA VAL A 131 2.69 -1.69 3.18
C VAL A 131 2.73 -1.54 4.70
N TYR A 132 3.62 -2.28 5.33
CA TYR A 132 3.75 -2.33 6.79
C TYR A 132 5.01 -1.61 7.26
N ASN A 133 4.92 -1.00 8.44
CA ASN A 133 6.05 -0.36 9.14
C ASN A 133 6.90 0.53 8.24
N ALA A 134 6.24 1.36 7.43
CA ALA A 134 6.92 2.34 6.60
C ALA A 134 7.42 3.51 7.45
N LEU A 135 8.59 4.01 7.11
CA LEU A 135 9.18 5.21 7.67
C LEU A 135 9.52 6.18 6.53
N ALA A 136 8.89 7.34 6.55
CA ALA A 136 9.14 8.37 5.54
C ALA A 136 10.50 9.04 5.75
N GLY A 137 11.24 9.24 4.66
CA GLY A 137 12.43 10.06 4.62
C GLY A 137 12.10 11.56 4.58
N VAL A 138 13.16 12.38 4.60
CA VAL A 138 13.02 13.82 4.35
C VAL A 138 12.77 14.06 2.86
N SER A 139 11.80 14.92 2.55
CA SER A 139 11.43 15.27 1.17
C SER A 139 11.81 16.70 0.84
N ALA A 140 12.26 16.92 -0.38
CA ALA A 140 12.35 18.26 -0.94
C ALA A 140 10.94 18.76 -1.32
N ARG A 141 10.68 20.04 -1.10
CA ARG A 141 9.46 20.73 -1.56
C ARG A 141 9.88 22.00 -2.29
N ASP A 142 9.38 22.14 -3.49
CA ASP A 142 9.58 23.33 -4.30
C ASP A 142 8.35 24.22 -4.20
N HIS A 143 8.58 25.53 -4.10
CA HIS A 143 7.51 26.53 -4.11
C HIS A 143 7.80 27.53 -5.21
N THR A 144 7.04 27.44 -6.30
CA THR A 144 7.22 28.30 -7.46
C THR A 144 6.18 29.42 -7.51
N THR A 145 6.52 30.50 -8.20
CA THR A 145 5.59 31.61 -8.42
C THR A 145 4.52 31.20 -9.42
N MET A 146 3.25 31.47 -9.12
CA MET A 146 2.14 31.28 -10.04
C MET A 146 2.32 32.20 -11.28
N ASN A 147 2.21 31.62 -12.46
CA ASN A 147 2.27 32.29 -13.76
C ASN A 147 0.89 32.22 -14.46
N GLU A 148 0.84 32.61 -15.74
CA GLU A 148 -0.40 32.55 -16.54
C GLU A 148 -0.94 31.13 -16.76
N SER A 149 -0.08 30.11 -16.59
CA SER A 149 -0.42 28.69 -16.69
C SER A 149 -0.04 28.02 -15.35
N PRO A 150 -0.87 28.09 -14.31
CA PRO A 150 -0.56 27.51 -13.02
C PRO A 150 -0.42 25.99 -13.13
N GLU A 151 0.71 25.48 -12.68
CA GLU A 151 0.98 24.05 -12.57
C GLU A 151 0.85 23.61 -11.10
N LEU A 152 0.34 22.39 -10.89
CA LEU A 152 0.31 21.81 -9.55
C LEU A 152 1.67 21.20 -9.25
N GLU A 153 2.21 21.53 -8.07
CA GLU A 153 3.44 20.93 -7.59
C GLU A 153 3.13 19.57 -6.95
N GLU A 154 3.81 18.53 -7.43
CA GLU A 154 3.75 17.20 -6.86
C GLU A 154 4.76 17.10 -5.71
N ILE A 155 4.29 16.62 -4.58
CA ILE A 155 5.12 16.32 -3.41
C ILE A 155 5.46 14.83 -3.47
N SER A 156 6.72 14.48 -3.24
CA SER A 156 7.15 13.08 -3.18
C SER A 156 7.78 12.75 -1.83
N PHE A 157 7.44 11.60 -1.30
CA PHE A 157 7.96 11.08 -0.04
C PHE A 157 8.58 9.71 -0.27
N ASP A 158 9.89 9.63 -0.11
CA ASP A 158 10.56 8.34 -0.09
C ASP A 158 10.31 7.64 1.24
N PHE A 159 10.12 6.34 1.21
CA PHE A 159 9.94 5.53 2.40
C PHE A 159 10.76 4.24 2.34
N THR A 160 11.15 3.78 3.50
CA THR A 160 11.71 2.45 3.74
C THR A 160 10.81 1.68 4.69
N THR A 161 10.94 0.36 4.74
CA THR A 161 10.05 -0.46 5.55
C THR A 161 10.81 -1.40 6.49
N THR A 162 10.13 -1.84 7.55
CA THR A 162 10.60 -2.93 8.40
C THR A 162 9.62 -4.08 8.29
N LYS A 163 10.14 -5.30 8.14
CA LYS A 163 9.34 -6.49 7.95
C LYS A 163 8.50 -6.82 9.19
N VAL A 164 7.32 -7.39 8.96
CA VAL A 164 6.44 -7.98 9.97
C VAL A 164 6.46 -9.50 9.82
N ASP A 165 6.30 -10.20 10.93
CA ASP A 165 6.28 -11.66 10.95
C ASP A 165 5.02 -12.19 10.24
N VAL A 166 5.18 -13.34 9.57
CA VAL A 166 4.11 -14.07 8.90
C VAL A 166 4.19 -15.53 9.31
N THR A 167 3.12 -16.06 9.87
CA THR A 167 3.05 -17.49 10.24
C THR A 167 3.17 -18.35 8.97
N ASN A 168 4.07 -19.33 9.01
CA ASN A 168 4.39 -20.22 7.87
C ASN A 168 5.00 -19.53 6.64
N GLY A 169 5.50 -18.30 6.77
CA GLY A 169 6.17 -17.55 5.72
C GLY A 169 7.47 -16.89 6.21
N LYS A 170 8.18 -16.24 5.31
CA LYS A 170 9.23 -15.30 5.69
C LYS A 170 8.60 -13.96 6.07
N PRO A 171 9.20 -13.21 7.02
CA PRO A 171 8.75 -11.86 7.31
C PRO A 171 8.66 -11.00 6.04
N THR A 172 7.60 -10.19 5.94
CA THR A 172 7.34 -9.32 4.79
C THR A 172 6.96 -7.92 5.25
N SER A 173 7.21 -6.93 4.41
CA SER A 173 6.73 -5.56 4.60
C SER A 173 5.74 -5.12 3.54
N HIS A 174 5.48 -5.97 2.54
CA HIS A 174 4.54 -5.70 1.46
C HIS A 174 3.70 -6.94 1.16
N LEU A 175 2.38 -6.75 1.00
CA LEU A 175 1.43 -7.79 0.65
C LEU A 175 0.49 -7.26 -0.46
N VAL A 176 0.18 -8.12 -1.42
CA VAL A 176 -0.71 -7.78 -2.53
C VAL A 176 -1.89 -8.76 -2.57
N LEU A 177 -3.10 -8.23 -2.67
CA LEU A 177 -4.33 -8.97 -2.92
C LEU A 177 -4.80 -8.69 -4.35
N ASP A 178 -4.81 -9.70 -5.19
CA ASP A 178 -5.23 -9.61 -6.60
C ASP A 178 -6.67 -10.10 -6.76
N SER A 179 -7.59 -9.18 -7.04
CA SER A 179 -9.02 -9.49 -7.16
C SER A 179 -9.33 -10.52 -8.25
N THR A 180 -8.51 -10.62 -9.29
CA THR A 180 -8.73 -11.57 -10.40
C THR A 180 -8.45 -13.02 -10.01
N LYS A 181 -7.83 -13.26 -8.86
CA LYS A 181 -7.57 -14.60 -8.32
C LYS A 181 -8.68 -15.10 -7.39
N PHE A 182 -9.60 -14.23 -7.04
CA PHE A 182 -10.76 -14.60 -6.23
C PHE A 182 -11.88 -15.10 -7.14
N THR A 183 -12.56 -16.15 -6.69
CA THR A 183 -13.72 -16.73 -7.37
C THR A 183 -15.01 -16.13 -6.80
N GLU A 184 -16.16 -16.37 -7.40
CA GLU A 184 -17.47 -15.96 -6.86
C GLU A 184 -17.67 -16.43 -5.40
N VAL A 185 -17.12 -17.57 -5.01
CA VAL A 185 -17.20 -18.10 -3.64
C VAL A 185 -16.27 -17.36 -2.67
N THR A 186 -15.11 -16.91 -3.13
CA THR A 186 -14.10 -16.27 -2.27
C THR A 186 -14.15 -14.73 -2.34
N MET A 187 -14.84 -14.15 -3.31
CA MET A 187 -14.99 -12.69 -3.44
C MET A 187 -15.59 -12.03 -2.19
N PRO A 188 -16.62 -12.59 -1.51
CA PRO A 188 -17.12 -12.01 -0.25
C PRO A 188 -16.06 -11.90 0.86
N LYS A 189 -15.03 -12.76 0.85
CA LYS A 189 -13.93 -12.68 1.80
C LYS A 189 -13.02 -11.48 1.50
N LEU A 190 -12.77 -11.19 0.21
CA LEU A 190 -12.05 -9.99 -0.20
C LEU A 190 -12.85 -8.73 0.16
N GLU A 191 -14.15 -8.73 -0.06
CA GLU A 191 -15.04 -7.62 0.33
C GLU A 191 -15.02 -7.39 1.84
N ALA A 192 -15.04 -8.45 2.66
CA ALA A 192 -14.91 -8.34 4.11
C ALA A 192 -13.55 -7.75 4.53
N ILE A 193 -12.47 -8.09 3.84
CA ILE A 193 -11.16 -7.48 4.06
C ILE A 193 -11.21 -5.99 3.70
N MET A 194 -11.82 -5.63 2.58
CA MET A 194 -11.99 -4.23 2.17
C MET A 194 -12.84 -3.43 3.15
N ASP A 195 -13.93 -4.02 3.68
CA ASP A 195 -14.77 -3.41 4.71
C ASP A 195 -13.97 -3.07 5.98
N ILE A 196 -12.96 -3.87 6.32
CA ILE A 196 -12.08 -3.61 7.45
C ILE A 196 -10.99 -2.57 7.09
N LEU A 197 -10.40 -2.67 5.91
CA LEU A 197 -9.33 -1.75 5.49
C LEU A 197 -9.84 -0.31 5.29
N TYR A 198 -11.01 -0.16 4.69
CA TYR A 198 -11.58 1.15 4.35
C TYR A 198 -12.62 1.65 5.33
N GLY A 199 -13.04 0.78 6.25
CA GLY A 199 -14.15 1.05 7.14
C GLY A 199 -15.50 0.83 6.47
N LYS A 200 -16.54 0.77 7.31
CA LYS A 200 -17.93 0.60 6.89
C LYS A 200 -18.84 1.44 7.77
N ASP A 201 -19.76 2.17 7.14
CA ASP A 201 -20.77 2.92 7.85
C ASP A 201 -21.78 2.00 8.56
N ALA A 202 -22.31 2.46 9.69
CA ALA A 202 -23.43 1.77 10.34
C ALA A 202 -24.65 1.76 9.41
N ILE A 203 -25.30 0.62 9.32
CA ILE A 203 -26.59 0.51 8.64
C ILE A 203 -27.66 0.43 9.73
N PRO A 204 -28.57 1.44 9.85
CA PRO A 204 -29.64 1.43 10.84
C PRO A 204 -30.56 0.19 10.63
N ALA A 205 -31.15 -0.30 11.73
CA ALA A 205 -32.15 -1.35 11.64
C ALA A 205 -33.35 -0.87 10.80
N GLU A 206 -33.76 -1.65 9.82
CA GLU A 206 -34.91 -1.37 8.97
C GLU A 206 -35.81 -2.62 8.87
N GLY A 207 -37.02 -2.52 9.42
CA GLY A 207 -37.99 -3.63 9.46
C GLY A 207 -37.44 -4.81 10.27
N GLU A 208 -37.32 -5.98 9.64
CA GLU A 208 -36.80 -7.20 10.27
C GLU A 208 -35.26 -7.31 10.18
N ASN A 209 -34.60 -6.38 9.46
CA ASN A 209 -33.16 -6.39 9.33
C ASN A 209 -32.51 -5.75 10.57
N PRO A 210 -31.59 -6.46 11.25
CA PRO A 210 -30.89 -5.92 12.40
C PRO A 210 -29.95 -4.78 12.01
N GLU A 211 -29.63 -3.91 12.97
CA GLU A 211 -28.59 -2.90 12.82
C GLU A 211 -27.24 -3.57 12.53
N VAL A 212 -26.52 -3.03 11.54
CA VAL A 212 -25.11 -3.40 11.30
C VAL A 212 -24.23 -2.26 11.86
N PRO A 213 -23.37 -2.54 12.84
CA PRO A 213 -22.51 -1.51 13.42
C PRO A 213 -21.47 -1.00 12.43
N ALA A 214 -21.03 0.24 12.61
CA ALA A 214 -19.90 0.79 11.87
C ALA A 214 -18.62 0.01 12.17
N VAL A 215 -17.75 -0.11 11.17
CA VAL A 215 -16.41 -0.68 11.29
C VAL A 215 -15.40 0.43 11.04
N ALA A 216 -14.53 0.72 12.02
CA ALA A 216 -13.44 1.66 11.83
C ALA A 216 -12.39 1.08 10.87
N PRO A 217 -11.82 1.90 9.98
CA PRO A 217 -10.79 1.43 9.05
C PRO A 217 -9.52 1.02 9.80
N LYS A 218 -9.03 -0.19 9.55
CA LYS A 218 -7.88 -0.79 10.25
C LYS A 218 -6.95 -1.48 9.26
N LEU A 219 -5.63 -1.31 9.42
CA LEU A 219 -4.64 -2.11 8.69
C LEU A 219 -4.62 -3.54 9.25
N LEU A 220 -4.97 -4.49 8.41
CA LEU A 220 -4.91 -5.91 8.74
C LEU A 220 -3.48 -6.43 8.64
N MET A 221 -3.03 -7.16 9.64
CA MET A 221 -1.75 -7.87 9.61
C MET A 221 -1.84 -9.12 8.70
N PRO A 222 -0.73 -9.59 8.13
CA PRO A 222 -0.75 -10.72 7.19
C PRO A 222 -1.47 -11.96 7.73
N ASP A 223 -1.28 -12.30 9.00
CA ASP A 223 -1.91 -13.47 9.62
C ASP A 223 -3.44 -13.27 9.82
N GLU A 224 -3.89 -12.04 10.08
CA GLU A 224 -5.33 -11.71 10.14
C GLU A 224 -5.98 -11.92 8.76
N ILE A 225 -5.30 -11.50 7.68
CA ILE A 225 -5.77 -11.70 6.30
C ILE A 225 -5.84 -13.19 5.96
N VAL A 226 -4.80 -13.97 6.30
CA VAL A 226 -4.81 -15.42 6.10
C VAL A 226 -5.97 -16.08 6.85
N ALA A 227 -6.22 -15.68 8.09
CA ALA A 227 -7.34 -16.20 8.88
C ALA A 227 -8.70 -15.92 8.20
N LEU A 228 -8.92 -14.70 7.69
CA LEU A 228 -10.15 -14.33 6.97
C LEU A 228 -10.30 -15.10 5.65
N LEU A 229 -9.22 -15.36 4.93
CA LEU A 229 -9.26 -16.09 3.67
C LEU A 229 -9.46 -17.59 3.85
N THR A 230 -9.06 -18.16 5.00
CA THR A 230 -9.13 -19.61 5.28
C THR A 230 -10.34 -20.00 6.12
N ALA A 231 -11.01 -19.05 6.78
CA ALA A 231 -12.27 -19.26 7.49
C ALA A 231 -13.41 -19.58 6.50
#